data_3da778a5dc46eab0c33ca4b7257d87c1
#
_entry.id   3da778a5dc46eab0c33ca4b7257d87c1
#
_cell.length_a   1.000
_cell.length_b   1.000
_cell.length_c   1.000
_cell.angle_alpha   90.00
_cell.angle_beta   90.00
_cell.angle_gamma   90.00
#
_symmetry.space_group_name_H-M   'P 1'
#
loop_
_entity.id
_entity.type
_entity.pdbx_description
1 polymer ?
#
loop_
_entity_poly.entity_id
_entity_poly.type
_entity_poly.pdbx_seq_one_letter_code
_entity_poly.pdbx_strand_id
1 'polypeptide(L)'
;MPRLFLPGQLCLLAFTFACLSLPAHAVAKVERRCGWFENPTPANATLSDRDGTWEIASQGGYQAEGDWPQFSDAQWVRTNGHYGYGCGCMTASADPETHRLDNLTKATARPLAACRNDATLREPENPLAPTAAPTSGPVREMKPYQAEGFSFSYPKGWKVSKVKECLNLNQPKTRTNEEYTLNLCIQHGTLEQAADSMIFSLEDGVWMRSAGMDSPSPVDLIEGPGWKGMQTTQTCGVGDEETGFHAAGGTCLMAIVYNAGTQLLFDTVGYYQDFDTLSAIIRSVRFDEKN
;
A
#
# COMPACT_ATOMS: atom_id res chain seq x y z
N MET A 1 -47.69 37.96 -84.48
CA MET A 1 -48.00 37.41 -83.19
C MET A 1 -46.92 36.41 -82.86
N PRO A 2 -45.89 36.73 -82.08
CA PRO A 2 -44.86 35.79 -81.75
C PRO A 2 -45.18 35.11 -80.38
N ARG A 3 -44.93 33.80 -80.33
CA ARG A 3 -45.04 32.93 -79.14
C ARG A 3 -43.74 32.96 -78.37
N LEU A 4 -43.83 33.39 -77.09
CA LEU A 4 -42.72 33.29 -76.10
C LEU A 4 -42.56 31.83 -75.61
N PHE A 5 -41.38 31.28 -75.75
CA PHE A 5 -40.97 30.03 -75.11
C PHE A 5 -40.27 30.39 -73.80
N LEU A 6 -40.77 29.89 -72.65
CA LEU A 6 -40.04 29.84 -71.37
C LEU A 6 -39.20 28.58 -71.29
N PRO A 7 -37.92 28.68 -70.82
CA PRO A 7 -37.14 27.45 -70.52
C PRO A 7 -37.46 26.97 -69.08
N GLY A 8 -37.77 25.69 -68.98
CA GLY A 8 -37.97 25.02 -67.69
C GLY A 8 -36.65 24.85 -66.94
N GLN A 9 -36.63 25.32 -65.69
CA GLN A 9 -35.56 25.02 -64.73
C GLN A 9 -35.68 23.61 -64.19
N LEU A 10 -34.67 22.79 -64.48
CA LEU A 10 -34.50 21.45 -63.92
C LEU A 10 -33.80 21.58 -62.57
N CYS A 11 -34.54 21.44 -61.45
CA CYS A 11 -33.98 21.34 -60.09
C CYS A 11 -33.39 19.95 -59.90
N LEU A 12 -32.04 19.85 -59.90
CA LEU A 12 -31.32 18.67 -59.41
C LEU A 12 -31.33 18.69 -57.88
N LEU A 13 -32.11 17.81 -57.28
CA LEU A 13 -32.05 17.49 -55.86
C LEU A 13 -30.84 16.57 -55.61
N ALA A 14 -29.73 17.12 -55.11
CA ALA A 14 -28.60 16.35 -54.62
C ALA A 14 -28.97 15.75 -53.26
N PHE A 15 -29.24 14.45 -53.21
CA PHE A 15 -29.38 13.68 -51.98
C PHE A 15 -27.99 13.45 -51.37
N THR A 16 -27.59 14.25 -50.37
CA THR A 16 -26.42 13.97 -49.56
C THR A 16 -26.73 12.83 -48.60
N PHE A 17 -26.17 11.67 -48.91
CA PHE A 17 -26.18 10.50 -48.04
C PHE A 17 -25.23 10.77 -46.89
N ALA A 18 -25.74 11.24 -45.75
CA ALA A 18 -24.97 11.32 -44.50
C ALA A 18 -24.74 9.88 -44.00
N CYS A 19 -23.54 9.34 -44.20
CA CYS A 19 -23.09 8.12 -43.52
C CYS A 19 -23.07 8.37 -42.01
N LEU A 20 -24.09 7.95 -41.30
CA LEU A 20 -24.04 7.81 -39.83
C LEU A 20 -23.08 6.65 -39.54
N SER A 21 -21.82 6.97 -39.22
CA SER A 21 -20.89 6.03 -38.60
C SER A 21 -21.40 5.73 -37.17
N LEU A 22 -22.06 4.59 -37.01
CA LEU A 22 -22.37 4.03 -35.71
C LEU A 22 -21.03 3.71 -35.01
N PRO A 23 -20.82 4.11 -33.77
CA PRO A 23 -19.66 3.68 -33.02
C PRO A 23 -19.69 2.15 -32.93
N ALA A 24 -18.66 1.49 -33.44
CA ALA A 24 -18.48 0.06 -33.26
C ALA A 24 -18.14 -0.15 -31.78
N HIS A 25 -19.10 -0.58 -30.98
CA HIS A 25 -18.84 -1.02 -29.62
C HIS A 25 -17.93 -2.24 -29.71
N ALA A 26 -16.76 -2.17 -29.07
CA ALA A 26 -15.87 -3.31 -29.01
C ALA A 26 -16.57 -4.43 -28.21
N VAL A 27 -16.79 -5.56 -28.90
CA VAL A 27 -17.43 -6.72 -28.27
C VAL A 27 -16.46 -7.35 -27.30
N ALA A 28 -16.91 -7.57 -26.06
CA ALA A 28 -16.12 -8.26 -25.04
C ALA A 28 -15.64 -9.61 -25.58
N LYS A 29 -14.33 -9.83 -25.55
CA LYS A 29 -13.70 -11.03 -26.12
C LYS A 29 -13.36 -12.00 -24.99
N VAL A 30 -13.80 -13.27 -25.16
CA VAL A 30 -13.38 -14.32 -24.22
C VAL A 30 -11.96 -14.75 -24.54
N GLU A 31 -11.06 -14.54 -23.56
CA GLU A 31 -9.64 -14.87 -23.73
C GLU A 31 -9.00 -15.31 -22.42
N ARG A 32 -7.85 -16.00 -22.54
CA ARG A 32 -7.05 -16.38 -21.38
C ARG A 32 -6.08 -15.26 -21.06
N ARG A 33 -6.17 -14.76 -19.83
CA ARG A 33 -5.28 -13.73 -19.29
C ARG A 33 -4.46 -14.26 -18.13
N CYS A 34 -3.19 -13.88 -18.07
CA CYS A 34 -2.26 -14.27 -17.03
C CYS A 34 -1.47 -13.05 -16.56
N GLY A 35 -1.31 -12.93 -15.25
CA GLY A 35 -0.60 -11.79 -14.67
C GLY A 35 -0.64 -11.80 -13.14
N TRP A 36 -0.43 -10.66 -12.55
CA TRP A 36 -0.58 -10.46 -11.12
C TRP A 36 -2.04 -10.28 -10.77
N PHE A 37 -2.60 -11.26 -10.05
CA PHE A 37 -3.90 -11.14 -9.41
C PHE A 37 -3.70 -10.48 -8.06
N GLU A 38 -4.39 -9.38 -7.83
CA GLU A 38 -4.34 -8.60 -6.59
C GLU A 38 -5.70 -8.58 -5.92
N ASN A 39 -5.72 -8.78 -4.61
CA ASN A 39 -6.87 -8.55 -3.74
C ASN A 39 -6.36 -7.89 -2.45
N PRO A 40 -6.06 -6.57 -2.48
CA PRO A 40 -5.40 -5.88 -1.37
C PRO A 40 -6.32 -5.61 -0.17
N THR A 41 -7.65 -5.63 -0.39
CA THR A 41 -8.68 -5.36 0.62
C THR A 41 -9.96 -6.12 0.27
N PRO A 42 -10.95 -6.25 1.19
CA PRO A 42 -12.18 -6.98 0.91
C PRO A 42 -12.87 -6.52 -0.37
N ALA A 43 -13.23 -7.49 -1.21
CA ALA A 43 -13.98 -7.28 -2.45
C ALA A 43 -13.36 -6.29 -3.45
N ASN A 44 -12.05 -6.05 -3.39
CA ASN A 44 -11.29 -5.28 -4.37
C ASN A 44 -10.30 -6.21 -5.05
N ALA A 45 -10.55 -6.57 -6.30
CA ALA A 45 -9.68 -7.46 -7.04
C ALA A 45 -9.37 -6.96 -8.44
N THR A 46 -8.11 -7.13 -8.85
CA THR A 46 -7.64 -6.79 -10.20
C THR A 46 -6.75 -7.89 -10.75
N LEU A 47 -6.55 -7.88 -12.06
CA LEU A 47 -5.52 -8.64 -12.76
C LEU A 47 -4.66 -7.66 -13.57
N SER A 48 -3.38 -7.58 -13.23
CA SER A 48 -2.41 -6.78 -13.98
C SER A 48 -1.62 -7.68 -14.93
N ASP A 49 -1.83 -7.53 -16.22
CA ASP A 49 -1.13 -8.27 -17.28
C ASP A 49 -0.37 -7.33 -18.22
N ARG A 50 0.19 -7.84 -19.30
CA ARG A 50 0.94 -7.06 -20.29
C ARG A 50 0.11 -5.97 -20.99
N ASP A 51 -1.23 -6.10 -21.00
CA ASP A 51 -2.13 -5.17 -21.67
C ASP A 51 -2.67 -4.11 -20.70
N GLY A 52 -2.35 -4.23 -19.38
CA GLY A 52 -2.72 -3.28 -18.35
C GLY A 52 -3.39 -3.94 -17.14
N THR A 53 -4.04 -3.11 -16.33
CA THR A 53 -4.77 -3.55 -15.14
C THR A 53 -6.25 -3.65 -15.43
N TRP A 54 -6.84 -4.80 -15.10
CA TRP A 54 -8.23 -5.16 -15.32
C TRP A 54 -8.96 -5.24 -14.00
N GLU A 55 -10.07 -4.55 -13.87
CA GLU A 55 -10.96 -4.64 -12.71
C GLU A 55 -11.72 -5.97 -12.74
N ILE A 56 -11.64 -6.73 -11.64
CA ILE A 56 -12.42 -7.94 -11.39
C ILE A 56 -13.51 -7.64 -10.36
N ALA A 57 -13.17 -6.85 -9.35
CA ALA A 57 -14.10 -6.48 -8.29
C ALA A 57 -13.74 -5.14 -7.69
N SER A 58 -14.76 -4.36 -7.28
CA SER A 58 -14.61 -3.18 -6.43
C SER A 58 -15.66 -3.19 -5.32
N GLN A 59 -15.23 -2.85 -4.11
CA GLN A 59 -16.09 -2.87 -2.92
C GLN A 59 -17.28 -1.92 -3.09
N GLY A 60 -18.49 -2.45 -2.97
CA GLY A 60 -19.74 -1.68 -3.16
C GLY A 60 -20.04 -1.32 -4.61
N GLY A 61 -19.28 -1.84 -5.57
CA GLY A 61 -19.43 -1.59 -7.00
C GLY A 61 -19.44 -2.87 -7.82
N TYR A 62 -18.66 -2.89 -8.88
CA TYR A 62 -18.58 -3.99 -9.83
C TYR A 62 -18.06 -5.28 -9.17
N GLN A 63 -18.65 -6.40 -9.57
CA GLN A 63 -18.22 -7.76 -9.16
C GLN A 63 -18.37 -8.69 -10.37
N ALA A 64 -17.26 -9.21 -10.86
CA ALA A 64 -17.28 -10.20 -11.96
C ALA A 64 -17.87 -11.52 -11.49
N GLU A 65 -18.64 -12.17 -12.37
CA GLU A 65 -19.11 -13.54 -12.11
C GLU A 65 -17.98 -14.56 -12.27
N GLY A 66 -18.03 -15.63 -11.48
CA GLY A 66 -17.10 -16.76 -11.53
C GLY A 66 -16.12 -16.85 -10.37
N ASP A 67 -15.25 -17.87 -10.43
CA ASP A 67 -14.31 -18.17 -9.35
C ASP A 67 -12.97 -17.47 -9.54
N TRP A 68 -12.40 -17.03 -8.42
CA TRP A 68 -11.04 -16.47 -8.38
C TRP A 68 -10.00 -17.59 -8.24
N PRO A 69 -8.74 -17.33 -8.66
CA PRO A 69 -7.66 -18.28 -8.46
C PRO A 69 -7.50 -18.60 -6.95
N GLN A 70 -7.37 -19.89 -6.64
CA GLN A 70 -7.08 -20.32 -5.27
C GLN A 70 -5.58 -20.47 -5.10
N PHE A 71 -5.01 -19.73 -4.17
CA PHE A 71 -3.57 -19.70 -3.91
C PHE A 71 -3.22 -20.49 -2.66
N SER A 72 -2.13 -21.25 -2.72
CA SER A 72 -1.46 -21.75 -1.52
C SER A 72 -0.60 -20.64 -0.88
N ASP A 73 -0.16 -20.83 0.36
CA ASP A 73 0.72 -19.87 1.04
C ASP A 73 2.02 -19.59 0.26
N ALA A 74 2.54 -20.58 -0.46
CA ALA A 74 3.73 -20.42 -1.31
C ALA A 74 3.48 -19.62 -2.61
N GLN A 75 2.23 -19.41 -2.99
CA GLN A 75 1.81 -18.72 -4.20
C GLN A 75 1.18 -17.36 -3.91
N TRP A 76 1.03 -17.00 -2.64
CA TRP A 76 0.40 -15.77 -2.20
C TRP A 76 1.37 -14.90 -1.42
N VAL A 77 1.50 -13.66 -1.84
CA VAL A 77 2.26 -12.63 -1.11
C VAL A 77 1.24 -11.80 -0.33
N ARG A 78 1.28 -11.89 0.98
CA ARG A 78 0.39 -11.13 1.87
C ARG A 78 0.85 -9.68 1.94
N THR A 79 -0.08 -8.75 1.81
CA THR A 79 0.17 -7.30 1.90
C THR A 79 -0.67 -6.61 2.97
N ASN A 80 -1.77 -7.26 3.38
CA ASN A 80 -2.67 -6.76 4.43
C ASN A 80 -3.43 -7.94 5.04
N GLY A 81 -3.00 -8.46 6.19
CA GLY A 81 -3.58 -9.66 6.79
C GLY A 81 -3.49 -10.86 5.85
N HIS A 82 -4.65 -11.38 5.43
CA HIS A 82 -4.72 -12.44 4.41
C HIS A 82 -4.93 -11.92 2.97
N TYR A 83 -5.09 -10.62 2.80
CA TYR A 83 -5.14 -9.96 1.49
C TYR A 83 -3.74 -9.79 0.90
N GLY A 84 -3.65 -9.68 -0.43
CA GLY A 84 -2.36 -9.60 -1.09
C GLY A 84 -2.43 -9.83 -2.60
N TYR A 85 -1.42 -10.49 -3.13
CA TYR A 85 -1.34 -10.79 -4.55
C TYR A 85 -0.68 -12.13 -4.83
N GLY A 86 -0.95 -12.67 -6.01
CA GLY A 86 -0.34 -13.89 -6.53
C GLY A 86 -0.29 -13.90 -8.04
N CYS A 87 0.50 -14.81 -8.60
CA CYS A 87 0.53 -15.02 -10.03
C CYS A 87 -0.62 -15.95 -10.45
N GLY A 88 -1.51 -15.50 -11.33
CA GLY A 88 -2.67 -16.26 -11.72
C GLY A 88 -3.00 -16.18 -13.21
N CYS A 89 -3.77 -17.15 -13.68
CA CYS A 89 -4.37 -17.11 -15.02
C CYS A 89 -5.84 -17.42 -14.91
N MET A 90 -6.65 -16.81 -15.77
CA MET A 90 -8.07 -17.07 -15.91
C MET A 90 -8.54 -16.89 -17.34
N THR A 91 -9.62 -17.55 -17.70
CA THR A 91 -10.34 -17.26 -18.94
C THR A 91 -11.50 -16.36 -18.58
N ALA A 92 -11.62 -15.22 -19.23
CA ALA A 92 -12.61 -14.21 -18.91
C ALA A 92 -13.11 -13.52 -20.16
N SER A 93 -14.28 -12.91 -20.08
CA SER A 93 -14.74 -11.89 -21.02
C SER A 93 -14.04 -10.59 -20.70
N ALA A 94 -13.19 -10.10 -21.58
CA ALA A 94 -12.47 -8.85 -21.40
C ALA A 94 -13.13 -7.71 -22.19
N ASP A 95 -13.47 -6.65 -21.49
CA ASP A 95 -13.98 -5.41 -22.08
C ASP A 95 -12.86 -4.37 -22.11
N PRO A 96 -12.29 -4.05 -23.27
CA PRO A 96 -11.18 -3.10 -23.38
C PRO A 96 -11.60 -1.64 -23.20
N GLU A 97 -12.90 -1.32 -23.27
CA GLU A 97 -13.38 0.05 -23.07
C GLU A 97 -13.45 0.41 -21.58
N THR A 98 -13.91 -0.55 -20.78
CA THR A 98 -14.04 -0.38 -19.32
C THR A 98 -12.88 -0.95 -18.52
N HIS A 99 -11.96 -1.69 -19.16
CA HIS A 99 -10.89 -2.45 -18.50
C HIS A 99 -11.42 -3.42 -17.43
N ARG A 100 -12.53 -4.12 -17.72
CA ARG A 100 -13.17 -5.08 -16.83
C ARG A 100 -13.08 -6.50 -17.35
N LEU A 101 -12.93 -7.43 -16.41
CA LEU A 101 -13.07 -8.87 -16.68
C LEU A 101 -14.37 -9.37 -16.08
N ASP A 102 -15.06 -10.23 -16.80
CA ASP A 102 -16.29 -10.89 -16.37
C ASP A 102 -16.32 -12.35 -16.77
N ASN A 103 -17.28 -13.13 -16.24
CA ASN A 103 -17.47 -14.55 -16.55
C ASN A 103 -16.16 -15.35 -16.37
N LEU A 104 -15.55 -15.21 -15.21
CA LEU A 104 -14.27 -15.86 -14.90
C LEU A 104 -14.42 -17.37 -14.87
N THR A 105 -13.61 -18.05 -15.67
CA THR A 105 -13.55 -19.51 -15.73
C THR A 105 -12.11 -19.98 -15.76
N LYS A 106 -11.88 -21.25 -15.39
CA LYS A 106 -10.54 -21.87 -15.41
C LYS A 106 -9.49 -21.03 -14.69
N ALA A 107 -9.91 -20.36 -13.61
CA ALA A 107 -8.99 -19.59 -12.78
C ALA A 107 -8.01 -20.55 -12.10
N THR A 108 -6.71 -20.25 -12.21
CA THR A 108 -5.63 -21.10 -11.71
C THR A 108 -4.51 -20.26 -11.14
N ALA A 109 -4.04 -20.61 -9.94
CA ALA A 109 -2.82 -20.07 -9.38
C ALA A 109 -1.58 -20.59 -10.13
N ARG A 110 -0.56 -19.76 -10.21
CA ARG A 110 0.75 -20.08 -10.81
C ARG A 110 1.84 -19.84 -9.76
N PRO A 111 3.01 -20.48 -9.89
CA PRO A 111 4.17 -20.09 -9.08
C PRO A 111 4.49 -18.60 -9.27
N LEU A 112 4.82 -17.88 -8.20
CA LEU A 112 5.19 -16.45 -8.27
C LEU A 112 6.29 -16.17 -9.29
N ALA A 113 7.23 -17.11 -9.43
CA ALA A 113 8.31 -17.02 -10.43
C ALA A 113 7.80 -16.90 -11.87
N ALA A 114 6.59 -17.39 -12.17
CA ALA A 114 6.02 -17.28 -13.52
C ALA A 114 5.73 -15.83 -13.91
N CYS A 115 5.26 -15.00 -12.96
CA CYS A 115 5.07 -13.57 -13.20
C CYS A 115 6.35 -12.76 -12.99
N ARG A 116 7.20 -13.13 -12.01
CA ARG A 116 8.48 -12.44 -11.75
C ARG A 116 9.46 -12.52 -12.92
N ASN A 117 9.44 -13.63 -13.64
CA ASN A 117 10.32 -13.84 -14.81
C ASN A 117 9.75 -13.27 -16.11
N ASP A 118 8.53 -12.75 -16.10
CA ASP A 118 7.95 -12.08 -17.25
C ASP A 118 8.30 -10.59 -17.21
N ALA A 119 9.21 -10.18 -18.09
CA ALA A 119 9.69 -8.79 -18.16
C ALA A 119 8.59 -7.76 -18.53
N THR A 120 7.44 -8.21 -19.00
CA THR A 120 6.30 -7.33 -19.31
C THR A 120 5.41 -7.06 -18.09
N LEU A 121 5.60 -7.79 -17.00
CA LEU A 121 4.84 -7.67 -15.78
C LEU A 121 5.65 -6.95 -14.69
N ARG A 122 4.99 -6.06 -13.99
CA ARG A 122 5.56 -5.44 -12.78
C ARG A 122 4.93 -6.07 -11.55
N GLU A 123 5.78 -6.62 -10.66
CA GLU A 123 5.30 -7.15 -9.38
C GLU A 123 4.66 -6.04 -8.56
N PRO A 124 3.44 -6.28 -7.98
CA PRO A 124 2.82 -5.34 -7.07
C PRO A 124 3.70 -5.01 -5.88
N GLU A 125 3.57 -3.80 -5.37
CA GLU A 125 4.31 -3.41 -4.16
C GLU A 125 3.85 -4.24 -2.97
N ASN A 126 4.81 -4.81 -2.26
CA ASN A 126 4.55 -5.50 -1.00
C ASN A 126 5.02 -4.62 0.16
N PRO A 127 4.13 -3.90 0.83
CA PRO A 127 4.50 -3.09 1.98
C PRO A 127 5.00 -3.92 3.17
N LEU A 128 4.70 -5.24 3.18
CA LEU A 128 5.16 -6.18 4.21
C LEU A 128 6.42 -6.95 3.80
N ALA A 129 6.93 -6.77 2.58
CA ALA A 129 8.20 -7.41 2.22
C ALA A 129 9.29 -6.93 3.17
N PRO A 130 10.09 -7.85 3.76
CA PRO A 130 11.32 -7.41 4.42
C PRO A 130 12.06 -6.57 3.38
N THR A 131 12.20 -5.29 3.67
CA THR A 131 12.80 -4.34 2.72
C THR A 131 14.13 -4.93 2.28
N ALA A 132 14.20 -5.44 1.06
CA ALA A 132 15.49 -5.71 0.42
C ALA A 132 16.30 -4.44 0.60
N ALA A 133 17.55 -4.58 1.00
CA ALA A 133 18.43 -3.46 1.32
C ALA A 133 18.15 -2.30 0.35
N PRO A 134 17.87 -1.09 0.83
CA PRO A 134 17.20 -0.03 0.10
C PRO A 134 17.81 0.15 -1.27
N THR A 135 17.00 -0.04 -2.32
CA THR A 135 17.32 0.45 -3.66
C THR A 135 17.40 1.96 -3.50
N SER A 136 18.59 2.48 -3.49
CA SER A 136 19.02 3.82 -3.19
C SER A 136 18.08 4.91 -3.74
N GLY A 137 17.08 5.27 -2.95
CA GLY A 137 16.63 6.66 -2.94
C GLY A 137 17.85 7.53 -2.56
N PRO A 138 17.86 8.83 -2.84
CA PRO A 138 19.01 9.66 -2.53
C PRO A 138 19.40 9.41 -1.08
N VAL A 139 20.60 8.87 -0.86
CA VAL A 139 21.15 8.57 0.49
C VAL A 139 21.07 9.87 1.27
N ARG A 140 20.08 9.97 2.15
CA ARG A 140 19.96 11.14 3.01
C ARG A 140 21.13 11.11 3.96
N GLU A 141 21.89 12.19 4.00
CA GLU A 141 22.95 12.36 4.96
C GLU A 141 22.35 12.28 6.39
N MET A 142 22.75 11.28 7.14
CA MET A 142 22.29 11.05 8.51
C MET A 142 23.28 11.72 9.48
N LYS A 143 22.77 12.24 10.60
CA LYS A 143 23.56 12.77 11.71
C LYS A 143 23.21 12.05 13.00
N PRO A 144 24.18 11.85 13.90
CA PRO A 144 23.93 11.18 15.17
C PRO A 144 23.17 12.09 16.15
N TYR A 145 22.39 11.46 17.01
CA TYR A 145 21.79 12.04 18.19
C TYR A 145 22.18 11.17 19.39
N GLN A 146 22.71 11.78 20.45
CA GLN A 146 22.99 11.11 21.70
C GLN A 146 21.92 11.47 22.72
N ALA A 147 21.24 10.46 23.24
CA ALA A 147 20.32 10.54 24.36
C ALA A 147 21.00 9.94 25.62
N GLU A 148 20.31 9.95 26.74
CA GLU A 148 20.75 9.24 27.94
C GLU A 148 20.49 7.73 27.76
N GLY A 149 21.57 6.94 27.74
CA GLY A 149 21.53 5.48 27.63
C GLY A 149 21.42 4.90 26.22
N PHE A 150 21.28 5.72 25.20
CA PHE A 150 21.25 5.28 23.79
C PHE A 150 21.58 6.40 22.82
N SER A 151 21.87 5.99 21.58
CA SER A 151 22.04 6.91 20.44
C SER A 151 21.29 6.37 19.22
N PHE A 152 21.03 7.26 18.27
CA PHE A 152 20.50 6.92 16.95
C PHE A 152 20.93 7.95 15.91
N SER A 153 20.69 7.65 14.63
CA SER A 153 20.96 8.58 13.53
C SER A 153 19.66 9.01 12.88
N TYR A 154 19.59 10.26 12.43
CA TYR A 154 18.42 10.82 11.77
C TYR A 154 18.82 11.76 10.63
N PRO A 155 17.94 12.04 9.64
CA PRO A 155 18.28 12.83 8.47
C PRO A 155 18.76 14.24 8.82
N LYS A 156 19.86 14.66 8.18
CA LYS A 156 20.33 16.06 8.26
C LYS A 156 19.21 17.00 7.81
N GLY A 157 19.00 18.05 8.57
CA GLY A 157 17.91 19.00 8.34
C GLY A 157 16.65 18.75 9.16
N TRP A 158 16.45 17.53 9.69
CA TRP A 158 15.38 17.31 10.65
C TRP A 158 15.72 17.96 12.01
N LYS A 159 14.67 18.28 12.77
CA LYS A 159 14.78 18.80 14.13
C LYS A 159 14.39 17.71 15.12
N VAL A 160 15.11 17.63 16.24
CA VAL A 160 14.75 16.80 17.37
C VAL A 160 14.43 17.72 18.53
N SER A 161 13.30 17.51 19.18
CA SER A 161 12.87 18.23 20.37
C SER A 161 12.43 17.26 21.44
N LYS A 162 12.79 17.53 22.71
CA LYS A 162 12.36 16.71 23.85
C LYS A 162 11.02 17.23 24.37
N VAL A 163 10.05 16.32 24.53
CA VAL A 163 8.72 16.58 25.06
C VAL A 163 8.43 15.52 26.13
N LYS A 164 8.59 15.87 27.40
CA LYS A 164 8.54 14.92 28.55
C LYS A 164 9.57 13.80 28.37
N GLU A 165 9.12 12.56 28.37
CA GLU A 165 9.96 11.36 28.18
C GLU A 165 10.07 10.95 26.70
N CYS A 166 9.63 11.80 25.78
CA CYS A 166 9.66 11.52 24.35
C CYS A 166 10.56 12.49 23.58
N LEU A 167 11.00 12.05 22.41
CA LEU A 167 11.69 12.85 21.41
C LEU A 167 10.80 12.95 20.17
N ASN A 168 10.45 14.16 19.79
CA ASN A 168 9.77 14.42 18.52
C ASN A 168 10.80 14.74 17.44
N LEU A 169 10.82 13.94 16.39
CA LEU A 169 11.64 14.15 15.20
C LEU A 169 10.77 14.75 14.11
N ASN A 170 11.15 15.93 13.62
CA ASN A 170 10.38 16.68 12.65
C ASN A 170 11.20 16.95 11.40
N GLN A 171 10.64 16.51 10.25
CA GLN A 171 11.18 16.90 8.95
C GLN A 171 11.00 18.40 8.70
N PRO A 172 11.80 19.02 7.80
CA PRO A 172 11.53 20.36 7.33
C PRO A 172 10.11 20.44 6.76
N LYS A 173 9.33 21.45 7.15
CA LYS A 173 7.94 21.67 6.73
C LYS A 173 6.88 20.76 7.37
N THR A 174 7.12 20.23 8.56
CA THR A 174 6.06 19.69 9.40
C THR A 174 4.96 20.77 9.57
N ARG A 175 3.70 20.38 9.38
CA ARG A 175 2.59 21.33 9.19
C ARG A 175 2.30 22.23 10.39
N THR A 176 2.45 21.69 11.59
CA THR A 176 2.22 22.41 12.84
C THR A 176 3.34 22.13 13.86
N ASN A 177 3.43 22.95 14.91
CA ASN A 177 4.39 22.73 16.00
C ASN A 177 3.96 21.57 16.93
N GLU A 178 2.74 21.10 16.84
CA GLU A 178 2.17 20.03 17.67
C GLU A 178 2.31 18.66 16.98
N GLU A 179 2.53 18.66 15.66
CA GLU A 179 2.72 17.43 14.89
C GLU A 179 4.19 17.02 14.88
N TYR A 180 4.42 15.73 14.90
CA TYR A 180 5.74 15.12 14.70
C TYR A 180 5.74 14.25 13.44
N THR A 181 6.92 14.05 12.84
CA THR A 181 7.10 13.05 11.77
C THR A 181 7.31 11.66 12.36
N LEU A 182 8.13 11.58 13.41
CA LEU A 182 8.40 10.39 14.20
C LEU A 182 8.48 10.77 15.66
N ASN A 183 7.70 10.13 16.49
CA ASN A 183 7.81 10.22 17.95
C ASN A 183 8.61 9.02 18.47
N LEU A 184 9.47 9.24 19.46
CA LEU A 184 10.25 8.23 20.14
C LEU A 184 10.09 8.43 21.63
N CYS A 185 9.38 7.55 22.31
CA CYS A 185 9.20 7.60 23.76
C CYS A 185 10.06 6.53 24.45
N ILE A 186 10.60 6.88 25.60
CA ILE A 186 11.42 6.00 26.43
C ILE A 186 10.55 5.46 27.53
N GLN A 187 10.56 4.13 27.68
CA GLN A 187 9.91 3.44 28.81
C GLN A 187 10.86 2.43 29.43
N HIS A 188 10.54 2.01 30.66
CA HIS A 188 11.26 0.98 31.39
C HIS A 188 10.29 -0.12 31.80
N GLY A 189 10.71 -1.38 31.68
CA GLY A 189 9.87 -2.53 32.00
C GLY A 189 10.13 -3.72 31.09
N THR A 190 9.14 -4.58 30.94
CA THR A 190 9.23 -5.76 30.06
C THR A 190 8.75 -5.42 28.64
N LEU A 191 9.10 -6.28 27.68
CA LEU A 191 8.66 -6.10 26.30
C LEU A 191 7.12 -6.18 26.19
N GLU A 192 6.52 -7.06 26.98
CA GLU A 192 5.06 -7.24 27.03
C GLU A 192 4.35 -5.97 27.53
N GLN A 193 4.89 -5.30 28.56
CA GLN A 193 4.35 -4.02 29.04
C GLN A 193 4.43 -2.92 27.98
N ALA A 194 5.51 -2.88 27.21
CA ALA A 194 5.63 -1.93 26.09
C ALA A 194 4.62 -2.27 24.98
N ALA A 195 4.44 -3.55 24.68
CA ALA A 195 3.50 -4.02 23.68
C ALA A 195 2.05 -3.63 24.05
N ASP A 196 1.66 -3.82 25.30
CA ASP A 196 0.32 -3.45 25.82
C ASP A 196 0.03 -1.95 25.72
N SER A 197 1.08 -1.10 25.79
CA SER A 197 0.93 0.35 25.64
C SER A 197 0.80 0.81 24.17
N MET A 198 0.93 -0.11 23.23
CA MET A 198 0.81 0.13 21.79
C MET A 198 -0.28 -0.78 21.19
N ILE A 199 -0.04 -1.30 20.01
CA ILE A 199 -1.00 -2.12 19.25
C ILE A 199 -0.54 -3.56 19.11
N PHE A 200 0.41 -3.99 19.92
CA PHE A 200 1.00 -5.32 19.82
C PHE A 200 0.44 -6.25 20.88
N SER A 201 0.21 -7.51 20.53
CA SER A 201 -0.16 -8.58 21.43
C SER A 201 0.65 -9.83 21.13
N LEU A 202 0.84 -10.68 22.12
CA LEU A 202 1.46 -11.98 21.95
C LEU A 202 0.36 -13.05 21.94
N GLU A 203 0.10 -13.66 20.78
CA GLU A 203 -0.93 -14.68 20.59
C GLU A 203 -0.26 -15.98 20.16
N ASP A 204 -0.44 -17.05 20.93
CA ASP A 204 0.16 -18.37 20.65
C ASP A 204 1.66 -18.35 20.34
N GLY A 205 2.40 -17.43 21.00
CA GLY A 205 3.86 -17.27 20.80
C GLY A 205 4.25 -16.44 19.55
N VAL A 206 3.28 -15.89 18.85
CA VAL A 206 3.50 -14.98 17.70
C VAL A 206 3.11 -13.56 18.09
N TRP A 207 4.01 -12.62 17.82
CA TRP A 207 3.70 -11.20 17.98
C TRP A 207 2.77 -10.73 16.87
N MET A 208 1.64 -10.18 17.27
CA MET A 208 0.57 -9.72 16.39
C MET A 208 0.36 -8.22 16.54
N ARG A 209 -0.06 -7.58 15.47
CA ARG A 209 -0.74 -6.29 15.53
C ARG A 209 -2.21 -6.56 15.83
N SER A 210 -2.72 -6.03 16.95
CA SER A 210 -4.03 -6.42 17.50
C SER A 210 -5.06 -5.29 17.53
N ALA A 211 -4.70 -4.08 17.14
CA ALA A 211 -5.59 -2.93 17.21
C ALA A 211 -5.65 -2.14 15.91
N GLY A 212 -6.61 -1.23 15.84
CA GLY A 212 -6.82 -0.34 14.72
C GLY A 212 -7.96 -0.78 13.80
N MET A 213 -8.00 -0.17 12.62
CA MET A 213 -9.02 -0.43 11.60
C MET A 213 -8.71 -1.67 10.76
N ASP A 214 -7.50 -2.21 10.87
CA ASP A 214 -7.02 -3.35 10.10
C ASP A 214 -7.22 -4.66 10.87
N SER A 215 -7.32 -5.76 10.15
CA SER A 215 -7.36 -7.09 10.77
C SER A 215 -6.05 -7.40 11.52
N PRO A 216 -6.10 -8.17 12.63
CA PRO A 216 -4.88 -8.64 13.28
C PRO A 216 -3.95 -9.35 12.31
N SER A 217 -2.65 -9.08 12.40
CA SER A 217 -1.64 -9.68 11.53
C SER A 217 -0.30 -9.82 12.26
N PRO A 218 0.53 -10.83 11.90
CA PRO A 218 1.89 -10.91 12.41
C PRO A 218 2.68 -9.64 12.13
N VAL A 219 3.56 -9.28 13.06
CA VAL A 219 4.44 -8.12 12.94
C VAL A 219 5.83 -8.51 12.44
N ASP A 220 6.57 -7.56 11.89
CA ASP A 220 7.97 -7.76 11.53
C ASP A 220 8.84 -7.75 12.79
N LEU A 221 9.57 -8.84 13.01
CA LEU A 221 10.60 -8.87 14.04
C LEU A 221 11.87 -8.17 13.50
N ILE A 222 12.41 -7.26 14.28
CA ILE A 222 13.61 -6.49 13.95
C ILE A 222 14.67 -6.69 15.01
N GLU A 223 15.93 -6.58 14.61
CA GLU A 223 17.05 -6.68 15.51
C GLU A 223 18.19 -5.73 15.13
N GLY A 224 19.02 -5.43 16.07
CA GLY A 224 20.23 -4.63 15.92
C GLY A 224 21.27 -4.94 16.97
N PRO A 225 22.40 -4.21 17.02
CA PRO A 225 23.45 -4.45 17.95
C PRO A 225 22.99 -4.39 19.41
N GLY A 226 22.88 -5.56 20.05
CA GLY A 226 22.51 -5.70 21.45
C GLY A 226 21.02 -5.46 21.76
N TRP A 227 20.14 -5.37 20.76
CA TRP A 227 18.72 -5.18 20.99
C TRP A 227 17.87 -6.02 20.03
N LYS A 228 16.66 -6.26 20.40
CA LYS A 228 15.61 -6.85 19.58
C LYS A 228 14.35 -5.99 19.62
N GLY A 229 13.44 -6.21 18.70
CA GLY A 229 12.21 -5.43 18.66
C GLY A 229 11.21 -5.95 17.63
N MET A 230 10.21 -5.16 17.39
CA MET A 230 9.18 -5.41 16.41
C MET A 230 8.71 -4.11 15.76
N GLN A 231 8.22 -4.21 14.54
CA GLN A 231 7.60 -3.08 13.83
C GLN A 231 6.42 -3.54 13.01
N THR A 232 5.52 -2.61 12.74
CA THR A 232 4.40 -2.81 11.83
C THR A 232 3.93 -1.49 11.25
N THR A 233 3.17 -1.56 10.18
CA THR A 233 2.39 -0.42 9.68
C THR A 233 0.91 -0.71 9.83
N GLN A 234 0.11 0.33 10.01
CA GLN A 234 -1.34 0.23 10.09
C GLN A 234 -2.01 1.48 9.53
N THR A 235 -3.29 1.36 9.23
CA THR A 235 -4.13 2.54 8.97
C THR A 235 -4.32 3.31 10.27
N CYS A 236 -3.88 4.57 10.29
CA CYS A 236 -4.11 5.45 11.42
C CYS A 236 -5.46 6.16 11.29
N GLY A 237 -6.14 6.34 12.41
CA GLY A 237 -7.33 7.17 12.51
C GLY A 237 -6.96 8.63 12.76
N VAL A 238 -7.74 9.53 12.20
CA VAL A 238 -7.83 10.93 12.65
C VAL A 238 -9.21 11.09 13.27
N GLY A 239 -9.24 11.46 14.54
CA GLY A 239 -10.49 11.69 15.26
C GLY A 239 -10.52 13.11 15.83
N ASP A 240 -11.70 13.67 15.90
CA ASP A 240 -12.00 14.90 16.60
C ASP A 240 -13.09 14.60 17.63
N GLU A 241 -12.72 14.57 18.89
CA GLU A 241 -13.61 14.22 20.00
C GLU A 241 -14.75 15.22 20.17
N GLU A 242 -14.54 16.49 19.82
CA GLU A 242 -15.54 17.56 19.98
C GLU A 242 -16.66 17.43 18.93
N THR A 243 -16.31 17.08 17.69
CA THR A 243 -17.26 16.94 16.58
C THR A 243 -17.70 15.50 16.33
N GLY A 244 -17.02 14.53 16.93
CA GLY A 244 -17.22 13.08 16.66
C GLY A 244 -16.76 12.67 15.26
N PHE A 245 -15.96 13.50 14.59
CA PHE A 245 -15.42 13.19 13.28
C PHE A 245 -14.34 12.11 13.37
N HIS A 246 -14.44 11.08 12.53
CA HIS A 246 -13.43 10.04 12.38
C HIS A 246 -13.17 9.78 10.90
N ALA A 247 -11.89 9.77 10.52
CA ALA A 247 -11.45 9.44 9.17
C ALA A 247 -10.14 8.63 9.19
N ALA A 248 -9.84 7.95 8.08
CA ALA A 248 -8.53 7.38 7.87
C ALA A 248 -7.49 8.50 7.69
N GLY A 249 -6.47 8.49 8.52
CA GLY A 249 -5.38 9.49 8.56
C GLY A 249 -4.12 9.09 7.78
N GLY A 250 -4.21 8.07 6.92
CA GLY A 250 -3.07 7.51 6.18
C GLY A 250 -2.47 6.28 6.86
N THR A 251 -1.22 5.95 6.54
CA THR A 251 -0.51 4.81 7.11
C THR A 251 0.49 5.29 8.16
N CYS A 252 0.44 4.69 9.35
CA CYS A 252 1.38 4.92 10.44
C CYS A 252 2.33 3.75 10.59
N LEU A 253 3.60 4.04 10.93
CA LEU A 253 4.56 3.06 11.38
C LEU A 253 4.60 3.08 12.91
N MET A 254 4.64 1.89 13.50
CA MET A 254 4.82 1.67 14.93
C MET A 254 5.91 0.64 15.15
N ALA A 255 6.78 0.90 16.14
CA ALA A 255 7.86 -0.04 16.46
C ALA A 255 8.23 0.02 17.94
N ILE A 256 8.74 -1.09 18.45
CA ILE A 256 9.37 -1.20 19.76
C ILE A 256 10.78 -1.71 19.54
N VAL A 257 11.75 -1.06 20.18
CA VAL A 257 13.13 -1.53 20.31
C VAL A 257 13.41 -1.78 21.78
N TYR A 258 13.88 -2.97 22.14
CA TYR A 258 14.05 -3.42 23.50
C TYR A 258 15.49 -3.86 23.79
N ASN A 259 16.04 -3.35 24.89
CA ASN A 259 17.30 -3.80 25.45
C ASN A 259 17.24 -3.78 26.99
N ALA A 260 17.43 -4.94 27.62
CA ALA A 260 17.67 -5.11 29.05
C ALA A 260 16.79 -4.23 29.99
N GLY A 261 15.49 -4.17 29.72
CA GLY A 261 14.52 -3.42 30.51
C GLY A 261 14.30 -1.97 30.08
N THR A 262 14.98 -1.50 29.04
CA THR A 262 14.71 -0.22 28.39
C THR A 262 14.01 -0.43 27.07
N GLN A 263 12.93 0.28 26.83
CA GLN A 263 12.16 0.23 25.61
C GLN A 263 12.13 1.60 24.94
N LEU A 264 12.30 1.60 23.64
CA LEU A 264 12.10 2.75 22.77
C LEU A 264 10.88 2.48 21.91
N LEU A 265 9.85 3.27 22.12
CA LEU A 265 8.59 3.17 21.40
C LEU A 265 8.57 4.20 20.29
N PHE A 266 8.36 3.77 19.07
CA PHE A 266 8.30 4.62 17.90
C PHE A 266 6.90 4.63 17.34
N ASP A 267 6.37 5.79 17.03
CA ASP A 267 5.12 5.96 16.31
C ASP A 267 5.19 7.15 15.34
N THR A 268 4.33 7.13 14.33
CA THR A 268 4.20 8.21 13.34
C THR A 268 2.76 8.64 13.21
N VAL A 269 2.57 9.85 12.71
CA VAL A 269 1.28 10.30 12.15
C VAL A 269 1.26 10.02 10.65
N GLY A 270 0.09 9.72 10.08
CA GLY A 270 -0.10 9.21 8.72
C GLY A 270 0.30 10.09 7.54
N TYR A 271 0.99 11.20 7.77
CA TYR A 271 1.39 12.14 6.70
C TYR A 271 2.75 11.83 6.07
N TYR A 272 3.55 10.99 6.70
CA TYR A 272 4.89 10.66 6.23
C TYR A 272 4.94 9.22 5.73
N GLN A 273 5.32 9.04 4.47
CA GLN A 273 5.29 7.75 3.79
C GLN A 273 6.67 7.23 3.36
N ASP A 274 7.76 7.92 3.72
CA ASP A 274 9.12 7.43 3.50
C ASP A 274 9.50 6.48 4.65
N PHE A 275 8.91 5.30 4.66
CA PHE A 275 9.13 4.29 5.69
C PHE A 275 10.55 3.74 5.69
N ASP A 276 11.28 3.83 4.58
CA ASP A 276 12.69 3.46 4.52
C ASP A 276 13.54 4.38 5.40
N THR A 277 13.29 5.69 5.36
CA THR A 277 13.96 6.64 6.26
C THR A 277 13.61 6.37 7.73
N LEU A 278 12.34 6.07 8.04
CA LEU A 278 11.91 5.75 9.41
C LEU A 278 12.57 4.46 9.91
N SER A 279 12.56 3.41 9.10
CA SER A 279 13.22 2.13 9.42
C SER A 279 14.72 2.30 9.57
N ALA A 280 15.38 3.15 8.78
CA ALA A 280 16.80 3.46 8.93
C ALA A 280 17.11 4.16 10.27
N ILE A 281 16.25 5.07 10.73
CA ILE A 281 16.36 5.69 12.05
C ILE A 281 16.30 4.61 13.15
N ILE A 282 15.28 3.75 13.12
CA ILE A 282 15.06 2.69 14.11
C ILE A 282 16.26 1.72 14.13
N ARG A 283 16.71 1.25 12.98
CA ARG A 283 17.85 0.31 12.86
C ARG A 283 19.19 0.92 13.26
N SER A 284 19.29 2.26 13.31
CA SER A 284 20.48 2.96 13.74
C SER A 284 20.64 3.04 15.26
N VAL A 285 19.64 2.61 16.02
CA VAL A 285 19.69 2.62 17.50
C VAL A 285 20.88 1.81 18.03
N ARG A 286 21.56 2.40 19.01
CA ARG A 286 22.63 1.78 19.78
C ARG A 286 22.41 2.12 21.25
N PHE A 287 22.35 1.12 22.10
CA PHE A 287 22.34 1.32 23.55
C PHE A 287 23.75 1.47 24.06
N ASP A 288 23.92 2.33 25.05
CA ASP A 288 25.19 2.50 25.73
C ASP A 288 25.52 1.20 26.49
N GLU A 289 26.80 0.80 26.49
CA GLU A 289 27.23 -0.33 27.29
C GLU A 289 27.01 -0.01 28.77
N LYS A 290 26.27 -0.85 29.48
CA LYS A 290 26.16 -0.70 30.94
C LYS A 290 27.51 -1.07 31.53
N ASN A 291 28.23 -0.07 32.08
CA ASN A 291 29.41 -0.26 32.93
C ASN A 291 29.08 -1.04 34.20
#